data_972bdb66cd2ce068cd38dc2955f4ad80
#
_entry.id   972bdb66cd2ce068cd38dc2955f4ad80
#
_cell.length_a   1.000
_cell.length_b   1.000
_cell.length_c   1.000
_cell.angle_alpha   90.00
_cell.angle_beta   90.00
_cell.angle_gamma   90.00
#
_symmetry.space_group_name_H-M   'P 1'
#
loop_
_entity.id
_entity.type
_entity.pdbx_description
1 polymer ?
#
loop_
_entity_poly.entity_id
_entity_poly.type
_entity_poly.pdbx_seq_one_letter_code
_entity_poly.pdbx_strand_id
1 'polypeptide(L)'
;MIDDVCRGLKQIYSNLSVYALVLVTYLDKIILIFVSNAKIIQLTNYKTGLDYAKTQDQNDPLAHCRSQFHIPKDKEGNDWLYFTGNSLGLQPKSTQKYIQQELNDWANLGVEGHFEAKNPWMPYHEFLTESMAKIVGAKPIEVVVMNTLTTNLHLLMVSFYRPTKTKYKIVIESDAFPSDRYAVQTQLDFHGFDANEGLIEWKPREGEELLNIEDLETILDEQGDEIALLLIGGVNYYTGQYLDLNRIAELGHAKNCMVGIDLAHGAGNIQPELHNSGVDFAAWCTYKYLNSGPGSLGGLFVHEKHAHNKDLKRFAGWWSHNKDTRFNMRQPLDVTPGAEGWQLSNPPILSMAAIKASLDMFNEVGMEALREKSEQLTGYFEFLINELNNDKIKIITPTDPKQRGCQLSIQVKDADKSLHHKLTEANIITDWREPDVIRCAPVPLYNSFEDVFRMVEKLKEIL
;
A
#
# COMPACT_ATOMS: atom_id res chain seq x y z
N MET A 1 -15.90 -24.41 -61.07
CA MET A 1 -15.36 -25.57 -60.35
C MET A 1 -14.04 -25.29 -59.62
N ILE A 2 -12.99 -24.69 -60.26
CA ILE A 2 -11.73 -24.38 -59.59
C ILE A 2 -11.91 -23.24 -58.58
N ASP A 3 -12.71 -22.21 -58.85
CA ASP A 3 -12.99 -21.10 -57.94
C ASP A 3 -13.81 -21.47 -56.70
N ASP A 4 -14.65 -22.47 -56.83
CA ASP A 4 -15.44 -22.96 -55.68
C ASP A 4 -14.60 -23.83 -54.71
N VAL A 5 -13.63 -24.56 -55.30
CA VAL A 5 -12.63 -25.32 -54.49
C VAL A 5 -11.68 -24.38 -53.77
N CYS A 6 -11.23 -23.30 -54.43
CA CYS A 6 -10.40 -22.29 -53.78
C CYS A 6 -11.12 -21.51 -52.67
N ARG A 7 -12.40 -21.21 -52.83
CA ARG A 7 -13.23 -20.61 -51.77
C ARG A 7 -13.42 -21.56 -50.57
N GLY A 8 -13.70 -22.85 -50.86
CA GLY A 8 -13.82 -23.88 -49.80
C GLY A 8 -12.52 -24.05 -49.03
N LEU A 9 -11.36 -24.08 -49.68
CA LEU A 9 -10.05 -24.18 -49.03
C LEU A 9 -9.73 -22.93 -48.17
N LYS A 10 -10.02 -21.71 -48.64
CA LYS A 10 -9.83 -20.49 -47.85
C LYS A 10 -10.73 -20.50 -46.59
N GLN A 11 -11.95 -21.00 -46.69
CA GLN A 11 -12.87 -21.11 -45.54
C GLN A 11 -12.44 -22.18 -44.53
N ILE A 12 -11.85 -23.28 -45.01
CA ILE A 12 -11.26 -24.32 -44.13
C ILE A 12 -10.00 -23.78 -43.43
N TYR A 13 -9.13 -23.02 -44.14
CA TYR A 13 -7.94 -22.39 -43.56
C TYR A 13 -8.30 -21.31 -42.54
N SER A 14 -9.33 -20.48 -42.77
CA SER A 14 -9.80 -19.50 -41.79
C SER A 14 -10.40 -20.14 -40.54
N ASN A 15 -11.14 -21.23 -40.68
CA ASN A 15 -11.71 -21.97 -39.55
C ASN A 15 -10.63 -22.73 -38.75
N LEU A 16 -9.59 -23.28 -39.42
CA LEU A 16 -8.44 -23.90 -38.77
C LEU A 16 -7.65 -22.90 -37.93
N SER A 17 -7.49 -21.65 -38.40
CA SER A 17 -6.81 -20.59 -37.64
C SER A 17 -7.61 -20.17 -36.41
N VAL A 18 -8.94 -20.11 -36.48
CA VAL A 18 -9.83 -19.82 -35.35
C VAL A 18 -9.81 -20.97 -34.34
N TYR A 19 -9.84 -22.20 -34.79
CA TYR A 19 -9.74 -23.37 -33.89
C TYR A 19 -8.37 -23.47 -33.22
N ALA A 20 -7.28 -23.13 -33.92
CA ALA A 20 -5.94 -23.06 -33.32
C ALA A 20 -5.85 -21.96 -32.26
N LEU A 21 -6.43 -20.77 -32.51
CA LEU A 21 -6.47 -19.67 -31.54
C LEU A 21 -7.30 -20.02 -30.30
N VAL A 22 -8.44 -20.68 -30.49
CA VAL A 22 -9.28 -21.18 -29.39
C VAL A 22 -8.55 -22.25 -28.57
N LEU A 23 -7.81 -23.14 -29.25
CA LEU A 23 -7.03 -24.21 -28.57
C LEU A 23 -5.88 -23.63 -27.74
N VAL A 24 -5.17 -22.63 -28.26
CA VAL A 24 -4.08 -21.90 -27.54
C VAL A 24 -4.66 -21.20 -26.31
N THR A 25 -5.76 -20.45 -26.45
CA THR A 25 -6.43 -19.81 -25.31
C THR A 25 -6.98 -20.80 -24.28
N TYR A 26 -7.37 -21.99 -24.69
CA TYR A 26 -7.80 -23.04 -23.76
C TYR A 26 -6.61 -23.70 -23.04
N LEU A 27 -5.52 -23.93 -23.77
CA LEU A 27 -4.26 -24.44 -23.19
C LEU A 27 -3.64 -23.47 -22.20
N ASP A 28 -3.62 -22.16 -22.52
CA ASP A 28 -3.14 -21.11 -21.59
C ASP A 28 -3.99 -21.07 -20.32
N LYS A 29 -5.32 -21.19 -20.42
CA LYS A 29 -6.21 -21.26 -19.24
C LYS A 29 -5.97 -22.54 -18.42
N ILE A 30 -5.75 -23.68 -19.08
CA ILE A 30 -5.43 -24.95 -18.39
C ILE A 30 -4.06 -24.85 -17.70
N ILE A 31 -3.04 -24.29 -18.36
CA ILE A 31 -1.71 -24.07 -17.78
C ILE A 31 -1.81 -23.13 -16.58
N LEU A 32 -2.55 -22.02 -16.69
CA LEU A 32 -2.81 -21.11 -15.57
C LEU A 32 -3.50 -21.78 -14.38
N ILE A 33 -4.50 -22.66 -14.65
CA ILE A 33 -5.18 -23.44 -13.61
C ILE A 33 -4.21 -24.45 -12.97
N PHE A 34 -3.37 -25.14 -13.76
CA PHE A 34 -2.37 -26.06 -13.22
C PHE A 34 -1.29 -25.36 -12.41
N VAL A 35 -0.79 -24.20 -12.85
CA VAL A 35 0.18 -23.39 -12.12
C VAL A 35 -0.45 -22.82 -10.84
N SER A 36 -1.71 -22.35 -10.92
CA SER A 36 -2.46 -21.88 -9.73
C SER A 36 -2.70 -23.00 -8.74
N ASN A 37 -3.13 -24.18 -9.20
CA ASN A 37 -3.35 -25.36 -8.33
C ASN A 37 -2.02 -25.90 -7.76
N ALA A 38 -0.92 -25.84 -8.50
CA ALA A 38 0.40 -26.22 -7.99
C ALA A 38 0.89 -25.24 -6.91
N LYS A 39 0.67 -23.94 -7.09
CA LYS A 39 0.95 -22.91 -6.05
C LYS A 39 0.05 -23.14 -4.81
N ILE A 40 -1.25 -23.42 -4.98
CA ILE A 40 -2.18 -23.74 -3.87
C ILE A 40 -1.75 -25.02 -3.15
N ILE A 41 -1.32 -26.06 -3.86
CA ILE A 41 -0.82 -27.32 -3.25
C ILE A 41 0.50 -27.07 -2.50
N GLN A 42 1.35 -26.15 -2.96
CA GLN A 42 2.58 -25.76 -2.26
C GLN A 42 2.31 -24.98 -0.98
N LEU A 43 1.26 -24.14 -0.96
CA LEU A 43 0.80 -23.40 0.22
C LEU A 43 0.11 -24.28 1.28
N THR A 44 -0.35 -25.49 0.93
CA THR A 44 -1.05 -26.39 1.86
C THR A 44 -0.17 -27.43 2.55
N ASN A 45 1.13 -27.47 2.26
CA ASN A 45 2.05 -28.49 2.82
C ASN A 45 3.02 -27.93 3.90
N TYR A 46 2.57 -26.95 4.69
CA TYR A 46 3.35 -26.47 5.81
C TYR A 46 3.53 -27.56 6.87
N LYS A 47 4.67 -27.51 7.57
CA LYS A 47 4.99 -28.42 8.69
C LYS A 47 5.42 -27.60 9.90
N THR A 48 5.13 -28.12 11.06
CA THR A 48 5.65 -27.58 12.31
C THR A 48 7.15 -27.92 12.45
N GLY A 49 7.85 -27.14 13.28
CA GLY A 49 9.23 -27.42 13.67
C GLY A 49 10.28 -26.48 13.06
N LEU A 50 11.32 -26.25 13.84
CA LEU A 50 12.41 -25.32 13.51
C LEU A 50 13.19 -25.75 12.24
N ASP A 51 13.41 -27.04 12.05
CA ASP A 51 14.15 -27.53 10.88
C ASP A 51 13.40 -27.26 9.57
N TYR A 52 12.06 -27.34 9.61
CA TYR A 52 11.24 -26.96 8.47
C TYR A 52 11.38 -25.46 8.16
N ALA A 53 11.24 -24.59 9.18
CA ALA A 53 11.39 -23.15 9.02
C ALA A 53 12.76 -22.78 8.41
N LYS A 54 13.84 -23.35 8.95
CA LYS A 54 15.21 -23.16 8.43
C LYS A 54 15.36 -23.64 6.99
N THR A 55 14.71 -24.75 6.62
CA THR A 55 14.73 -25.24 5.24
C THR A 55 14.03 -24.27 4.30
N GLN A 56 12.90 -23.66 4.72
CA GLN A 56 12.22 -22.63 3.94
C GLN A 56 13.13 -21.40 3.77
N ASP A 57 13.81 -20.96 4.82
CA ASP A 57 14.73 -19.83 4.76
C ASP A 57 15.93 -20.09 3.83
N GLN A 58 16.44 -21.32 3.78
CA GLN A 58 17.50 -21.72 2.83
C GLN A 58 17.05 -21.69 1.37
N ASN A 59 15.77 -21.92 1.13
CA ASN A 59 15.15 -21.90 -0.21
C ASN A 59 14.57 -20.54 -0.59
N ASP A 60 14.56 -19.57 0.31
CA ASP A 60 14.02 -18.23 0.09
C ASP A 60 14.95 -17.41 -0.81
N PRO A 61 14.50 -17.04 -2.03
CA PRO A 61 15.32 -16.22 -2.94
C PRO A 61 15.62 -14.82 -2.38
N LEU A 62 14.80 -14.34 -1.42
CA LEU A 62 14.94 -13.03 -0.79
C LEU A 62 15.66 -13.08 0.57
N ALA A 63 16.18 -14.22 0.99
CA ALA A 63 16.89 -14.36 2.28
C ALA A 63 18.05 -13.36 2.42
N HIS A 64 18.72 -13.02 1.32
CA HIS A 64 19.84 -12.07 1.28
C HIS A 64 19.45 -10.64 1.68
N CYS A 65 18.18 -10.24 1.47
CA CYS A 65 17.68 -8.89 1.76
C CYS A 65 17.77 -8.55 3.25
N ARG A 66 17.55 -9.52 4.15
CA ARG A 66 17.63 -9.32 5.60
C ARG A 66 18.97 -8.69 6.02
N SER A 67 20.07 -9.12 5.40
CA SER A 67 21.42 -8.60 5.70
C SER A 67 21.60 -7.12 5.35
N GLN A 68 20.71 -6.55 4.55
CA GLN A 68 20.74 -5.14 4.13
C GLN A 68 20.08 -4.19 5.15
N PHE A 69 19.48 -4.72 6.23
CA PHE A 69 18.82 -3.92 7.26
C PHE A 69 19.59 -3.90 8.59
N HIS A 70 19.39 -2.83 9.35
CA HIS A 70 19.72 -2.78 10.76
C HIS A 70 18.56 -3.38 11.57
N ILE A 71 18.77 -4.57 12.13
CA ILE A 71 17.80 -5.20 13.01
C ILE A 71 18.13 -4.80 14.45
N PRO A 72 17.15 -4.33 15.26
CA PRO A 72 17.36 -4.05 16.67
C PRO A 72 17.92 -5.26 17.40
N LYS A 73 18.77 -5.01 18.39
CA LYS A 73 19.44 -6.07 19.15
C LYS A 73 19.15 -5.92 20.64
N ASP A 74 19.15 -7.05 21.34
CA ASP A 74 19.14 -7.09 22.78
C ASP A 74 20.51 -6.70 23.38
N LYS A 75 20.63 -6.71 24.70
CA LYS A 75 21.87 -6.38 25.42
C LYS A 75 22.99 -7.38 25.18
N GLU A 76 22.65 -8.61 24.83
CA GLU A 76 23.55 -9.71 24.53
C GLU A 76 23.98 -9.71 23.04
N GLY A 77 23.37 -8.85 22.20
CA GLY A 77 23.70 -8.69 20.79
C GLY A 77 22.88 -9.60 19.86
N ASN A 78 21.85 -10.29 20.35
CA ASN A 78 20.95 -11.09 19.54
C ASN A 78 19.94 -10.22 18.81
N ASP A 79 19.55 -10.58 17.59
CA ASP A 79 18.52 -9.90 16.83
C ASP A 79 17.15 -10.05 17.51
N TRP A 80 16.39 -8.95 17.56
CA TRP A 80 14.99 -9.00 17.96
C TRP A 80 14.14 -9.55 16.82
N LEU A 81 13.05 -10.22 17.16
CA LEU A 81 12.02 -10.59 16.20
C LEU A 81 11.12 -9.38 15.97
N TYR A 82 11.26 -8.74 14.81
CA TYR A 82 10.62 -7.46 14.51
C TYR A 82 9.44 -7.64 13.57
N PHE A 83 8.20 -7.50 14.08
CA PHE A 83 6.95 -7.69 13.35
C PHE A 83 6.10 -6.41 13.22
N THR A 84 6.73 -5.24 13.32
CA THR A 84 6.01 -3.94 13.31
C THR A 84 6.34 -3.07 12.10
N GLY A 85 6.70 -3.66 10.97
CA GLY A 85 6.89 -2.91 9.72
C GLY A 85 5.62 -2.19 9.22
N ASN A 86 4.46 -2.61 9.69
CA ASN A 86 3.18 -1.93 9.52
C ASN A 86 3.09 -0.61 10.31
N SER A 87 3.98 -0.36 11.25
CA SER A 87 4.05 0.85 12.07
C SER A 87 5.27 1.69 11.72
N LEU A 88 6.46 1.08 11.69
CA LEU A 88 7.71 1.67 11.23
C LEU A 88 8.57 0.58 10.60
N GLY A 89 9.01 0.77 9.36
CA GLY A 89 9.95 -0.14 8.70
C GLY A 89 11.36 -0.05 9.27
N LEU A 90 12.14 -1.13 9.14
CA LEU A 90 13.53 -1.16 9.55
C LEU A 90 14.41 -0.29 8.65
N GLN A 91 15.51 0.23 9.20
CA GLN A 91 16.45 1.07 8.48
C GLN A 91 17.29 0.24 7.49
N PRO A 92 17.23 0.53 6.17
CA PRO A 92 18.21 0.01 5.22
C PRO A 92 19.62 0.54 5.54
N LYS A 93 20.62 -0.31 5.51
CA LYS A 93 22.04 0.08 5.77
C LYS A 93 22.55 1.11 4.75
N SER A 94 22.02 1.08 3.54
CA SER A 94 22.35 2.03 2.48
C SER A 94 21.92 3.45 2.79
N THR A 95 20.88 3.67 3.60
CA THR A 95 20.28 4.99 3.89
C THR A 95 21.34 6.01 4.34
N GLN A 96 22.27 5.61 5.21
CA GLN A 96 23.32 6.51 5.68
C GLN A 96 24.17 7.04 4.51
N LYS A 97 24.52 6.20 3.54
CA LYS A 97 25.33 6.58 2.38
C LYS A 97 24.58 7.60 1.50
N TYR A 98 23.29 7.43 1.30
CA TYR A 98 22.48 8.34 0.49
C TYR A 98 22.36 9.72 1.15
N ILE A 99 22.03 9.76 2.43
CA ILE A 99 21.96 11.02 3.19
C ILE A 99 23.34 11.70 3.25
N GLN A 100 24.41 10.95 3.49
CA GLN A 100 25.76 11.48 3.55
C GLN A 100 26.21 12.11 2.22
N GLN A 101 25.78 11.55 1.09
CA GLN A 101 26.03 12.14 -0.22
C GLN A 101 25.45 13.56 -0.32
N GLU A 102 24.19 13.75 0.07
CA GLU A 102 23.54 15.06 0.01
C GLU A 102 24.16 16.05 1.01
N LEU A 103 24.58 15.58 2.19
CA LEU A 103 25.31 16.40 3.16
C LEU A 103 26.67 16.85 2.61
N ASN A 104 27.38 15.99 1.91
CA ASN A 104 28.66 16.32 1.28
C ASN A 104 28.46 17.33 0.14
N ASP A 105 27.46 17.15 -0.70
CA ASP A 105 27.16 18.07 -1.78
C ASP A 105 26.76 19.45 -1.23
N TRP A 106 25.95 19.48 -0.16
CA TRP A 106 25.60 20.73 0.51
C TRP A 106 26.84 21.46 1.08
N ALA A 107 27.72 20.72 1.76
CA ALA A 107 28.93 21.30 2.32
C ALA A 107 29.89 21.87 1.27
N ASN A 108 29.98 21.25 0.10
CA ASN A 108 30.94 21.59 -0.95
C ASN A 108 30.38 22.56 -2.00
N LEU A 109 29.08 22.51 -2.28
CA LEU A 109 28.47 23.27 -3.38
C LEU A 109 27.53 24.39 -2.91
N GLY A 110 27.03 24.32 -1.67
CA GLY A 110 26.06 25.32 -1.20
C GLY A 110 24.83 25.39 -2.12
N VAL A 111 24.48 26.59 -2.58
CA VAL A 111 23.34 26.82 -3.48
C VAL A 111 23.50 26.16 -4.84
N GLU A 112 24.70 25.97 -5.33
CA GLU A 112 24.99 25.33 -6.62
C GLU A 112 24.57 23.84 -6.62
N GLY A 113 24.41 23.22 -5.44
CA GLY A 113 23.90 21.86 -5.31
C GLY A 113 22.51 21.65 -5.94
N HIS A 114 21.75 22.73 -6.16
CA HIS A 114 20.49 22.65 -6.91
C HIS A 114 20.68 22.17 -8.36
N PHE A 115 21.85 22.41 -8.94
CA PHE A 115 22.17 22.13 -10.34
C PHE A 115 23.35 21.16 -10.50
N GLU A 116 24.37 21.27 -9.65
CA GLU A 116 25.68 20.62 -9.81
C GLU A 116 25.91 19.45 -8.82
N ALA A 117 24.99 19.21 -7.86
CA ALA A 117 25.08 18.05 -6.98
C ALA A 117 25.09 16.74 -7.79
N LYS A 118 25.62 15.68 -7.22
CA LYS A 118 25.57 14.35 -7.83
C LYS A 118 24.14 13.94 -8.21
N ASN A 119 23.18 14.28 -7.34
CA ASN A 119 21.74 14.22 -7.61
C ASN A 119 21.22 15.66 -7.51
N PRO A 120 21.08 16.40 -8.61
CA PRO A 120 20.67 17.81 -8.57
C PRO A 120 19.34 18.00 -7.80
N TRP A 121 19.28 19.00 -6.91
CA TRP A 121 18.13 19.11 -5.99
C TRP A 121 16.88 19.70 -6.64
N MET A 122 17.01 20.41 -7.75
CA MET A 122 15.85 20.95 -8.47
C MET A 122 14.89 19.83 -8.93
N PRO A 123 15.33 18.79 -9.66
CA PRO A 123 14.50 17.70 -10.09
C PRO A 123 14.48 16.50 -9.10
N TYR A 124 14.93 16.65 -7.86
CA TYR A 124 15.18 15.49 -6.99
C TYR A 124 13.95 14.57 -6.83
N HIS A 125 12.75 15.14 -6.72
CA HIS A 125 11.51 14.37 -6.64
C HIS A 125 11.25 13.48 -7.87
N GLU A 126 11.76 13.90 -9.04
CA GLU A 126 11.62 13.16 -10.30
C GLU A 126 12.40 11.83 -10.29
N PHE A 127 13.53 11.76 -9.56
CA PHE A 127 14.29 10.53 -9.39
C PHE A 127 13.55 9.44 -8.61
N LEU A 128 12.48 9.81 -7.91
CA LEU A 128 11.67 8.91 -7.08
C LEU A 128 10.39 8.45 -7.82
N THR A 129 9.95 9.22 -8.81
CA THR A 129 8.63 9.11 -9.42
C THR A 129 8.40 7.74 -10.10
N GLU A 130 9.33 7.31 -10.97
CA GLU A 130 9.16 6.05 -11.71
C GLU A 130 9.12 4.83 -10.78
N SER A 131 10.04 4.79 -9.79
CA SER A 131 10.12 3.70 -8.83
C SER A 131 8.86 3.64 -7.95
N MET A 132 8.39 4.79 -7.48
CA MET A 132 7.17 4.88 -6.68
C MET A 132 5.93 4.49 -7.49
N ALA A 133 5.84 4.94 -8.74
CA ALA A 133 4.75 4.58 -9.64
C ALA A 133 4.67 3.05 -9.85
N LYS A 134 5.81 2.37 -10.05
CA LYS A 134 5.87 0.90 -10.16
C LYS A 134 5.35 0.19 -8.91
N ILE A 135 5.70 0.70 -7.72
CA ILE A 135 5.26 0.09 -6.45
C ILE A 135 3.74 0.13 -6.29
N VAL A 136 3.11 1.22 -6.72
CA VAL A 136 1.66 1.40 -6.54
C VAL A 136 0.83 1.08 -7.79
N GLY A 137 1.46 0.58 -8.87
CA GLY A 137 0.78 0.23 -10.11
C GLY A 137 0.18 1.45 -10.82
N ALA A 138 0.95 2.54 -10.92
CA ALA A 138 0.54 3.80 -11.52
C ALA A 138 1.46 4.21 -12.68
N LYS A 139 1.05 5.22 -13.44
CA LYS A 139 1.91 5.90 -14.43
C LYS A 139 2.75 6.98 -13.76
N PRO A 140 3.95 7.31 -14.26
CA PRO A 140 4.78 8.36 -13.66
C PRO A 140 4.10 9.72 -13.52
N ILE A 141 3.26 10.12 -14.47
CA ILE A 141 2.50 11.39 -14.41
C ILE A 141 1.50 11.44 -13.25
N GLU A 142 1.11 10.29 -12.72
CA GLU A 142 0.09 10.16 -11.68
C GLU A 142 0.67 10.23 -10.27
N VAL A 143 2.00 10.20 -10.11
CA VAL A 143 2.66 10.03 -8.80
C VAL A 143 3.65 11.15 -8.51
N VAL A 144 3.66 11.60 -7.28
CA VAL A 144 4.70 12.49 -6.73
C VAL A 144 4.99 12.15 -5.28
N VAL A 145 6.26 12.25 -4.89
CA VAL A 145 6.69 12.16 -3.48
C VAL A 145 6.73 13.55 -2.89
N MET A 146 5.86 13.82 -1.92
CA MET A 146 5.75 15.13 -1.28
C MET A 146 5.08 15.06 0.09
N ASN A 147 5.32 16.04 0.95
CA ASN A 147 4.67 16.24 2.26
C ASN A 147 4.57 14.95 3.12
N THR A 148 3.57 14.90 4.00
CA THR A 148 3.20 13.71 4.78
C THR A 148 1.78 13.28 4.43
N LEU A 149 1.39 12.06 4.80
CA LEU A 149 0.11 11.45 4.44
C LEU A 149 -1.08 12.37 4.68
N THR A 150 -1.31 12.82 5.91
CA THR A 150 -2.50 13.62 6.27
C THR A 150 -2.50 14.98 5.55
N THR A 151 -1.32 15.60 5.36
CA THR A 151 -1.21 16.83 4.54
C THR A 151 -1.64 16.57 3.10
N ASN A 152 -1.18 15.45 2.53
CA ASN A 152 -1.56 15.05 1.18
C ASN A 152 -3.07 14.76 1.06
N LEU A 153 -3.68 14.07 2.03
CA LEU A 153 -5.13 13.85 2.07
C LEU A 153 -5.90 15.17 2.08
N HIS A 154 -5.51 16.14 2.91
CA HIS A 154 -6.15 17.46 2.92
C HIS A 154 -6.02 18.18 1.59
N LEU A 155 -4.84 18.20 0.96
CA LEU A 155 -4.63 18.83 -0.34
C LEU A 155 -5.48 18.16 -1.45
N LEU A 156 -5.59 16.84 -1.40
CA LEU A 156 -6.42 16.06 -2.32
C LEU A 156 -7.91 16.35 -2.08
N MET A 157 -8.36 16.40 -0.83
CA MET A 157 -9.75 16.75 -0.51
C MET A 157 -10.10 18.19 -0.93
N VAL A 158 -9.18 19.16 -0.86
CA VAL A 158 -9.38 20.51 -1.43
C VAL A 158 -9.75 20.43 -2.92
N SER A 159 -9.21 19.45 -3.65
CA SER A 159 -9.46 19.27 -5.07
C SER A 159 -10.71 18.44 -5.35
N PHE A 160 -10.84 17.31 -4.70
CA PHE A 160 -11.79 16.25 -5.03
C PHE A 160 -13.06 16.24 -4.16
N TYR A 161 -13.00 16.72 -2.93
CA TYR A 161 -14.18 16.93 -2.11
C TYR A 161 -14.79 18.31 -2.42
N ARG A 162 -15.80 18.32 -3.31
CA ARG A 162 -16.49 19.54 -3.77
C ARG A 162 -17.96 19.48 -3.39
N PRO A 163 -18.28 19.68 -2.08
CA PRO A 163 -19.63 19.50 -1.60
C PRO A 163 -20.61 20.55 -2.13
N THR A 164 -21.87 20.14 -2.24
CA THR A 164 -23.03 21.01 -2.49
C THR A 164 -23.99 20.90 -1.31
N LYS A 165 -25.07 21.70 -1.30
CA LYS A 165 -26.07 21.63 -0.24
C LYS A 165 -26.76 20.26 -0.12
N THR A 166 -26.83 19.50 -1.21
CA THR A 166 -27.51 18.20 -1.27
C THR A 166 -26.56 17.02 -1.42
N LYS A 167 -25.32 17.24 -1.86
CA LYS A 167 -24.32 16.19 -2.09
C LYS A 167 -23.03 16.58 -1.36
N TYR A 168 -22.93 16.20 -0.08
CA TYR A 168 -21.82 16.63 0.79
C TYR A 168 -21.27 15.53 1.70
N LYS A 169 -21.97 14.41 1.82
CA LYS A 169 -21.57 13.34 2.72
C LYS A 169 -20.28 12.67 2.26
N ILE A 170 -19.54 12.15 3.22
CA ILE A 170 -18.31 11.39 3.01
C ILE A 170 -18.47 10.00 3.65
N VAL A 171 -18.14 8.96 2.91
CA VAL A 171 -18.06 7.58 3.44
C VAL A 171 -16.63 7.27 3.83
N ILE A 172 -16.45 6.74 5.03
CA ILE A 172 -15.21 6.08 5.49
C ILE A 172 -15.55 4.70 6.06
N GLU A 173 -14.57 3.81 6.21
CA GLU A 173 -14.78 2.61 7.03
C GLU A 173 -14.98 2.99 8.50
N SER A 174 -15.81 2.21 9.22
CA SER A 174 -15.89 2.33 10.69
C SER A 174 -14.51 2.03 11.26
N ASP A 175 -14.19 2.63 12.38
CA ASP A 175 -12.88 2.47 13.02
C ASP A 175 -11.71 2.79 12.08
N ALA A 176 -11.91 3.65 11.05
CA ALA A 176 -10.83 4.24 10.25
C ALA A 176 -9.75 4.80 11.18
N PHE A 177 -8.49 4.77 10.74
CA PHE A 177 -7.42 5.32 11.55
C PHE A 177 -7.76 6.76 11.98
N PRO A 178 -7.54 7.14 13.26
CA PRO A 178 -8.00 8.43 13.78
C PRO A 178 -7.61 9.66 12.95
N SER A 179 -6.45 9.60 12.29
CA SER A 179 -5.99 10.69 11.41
C SER A 179 -6.94 10.95 10.23
N ASP A 180 -7.48 9.89 9.63
CA ASP A 180 -8.38 10.00 8.48
C ASP A 180 -9.75 10.49 8.93
N ARG A 181 -10.26 9.94 10.03
CA ARG A 181 -11.50 10.41 10.66
C ARG A 181 -11.42 11.91 10.97
N TYR A 182 -10.33 12.36 11.60
CA TYR A 182 -10.14 13.79 11.92
C TYR A 182 -10.01 14.65 10.66
N ALA A 183 -9.32 14.15 9.63
CA ALA A 183 -9.19 14.87 8.38
C ALA A 183 -10.55 15.05 7.71
N VAL A 184 -11.39 14.01 7.64
CA VAL A 184 -12.74 14.06 7.09
C VAL A 184 -13.64 14.98 7.91
N GLN A 185 -13.66 14.83 9.24
CA GLN A 185 -14.49 15.67 10.12
C GLN A 185 -14.15 17.15 9.95
N THR A 186 -12.86 17.50 9.92
CA THR A 186 -12.43 18.88 9.76
C THR A 186 -12.69 19.44 8.35
N GLN A 187 -12.72 18.59 7.32
CA GLN A 187 -13.12 19.01 5.98
C GLN A 187 -14.63 19.30 5.90
N LEU A 188 -15.47 18.46 6.50
CA LEU A 188 -16.90 18.71 6.63
C LEU A 188 -17.15 20.06 7.33
N ASP A 189 -16.53 20.26 8.48
CA ASP A 189 -16.62 21.45 9.32
C ASP A 189 -16.17 22.72 8.55
N PHE A 190 -15.01 22.62 7.87
CA PHE A 190 -14.47 23.70 7.04
C PHE A 190 -15.45 24.15 5.93
N HIS A 191 -16.22 23.22 5.39
CA HIS A 191 -17.25 23.49 4.38
C HIS A 191 -18.62 23.86 4.98
N GLY A 192 -18.74 23.91 6.30
CA GLY A 192 -19.95 24.33 7.03
C GLY A 192 -21.01 23.23 7.17
N PHE A 193 -20.61 21.97 7.14
CA PHE A 193 -21.48 20.81 7.37
C PHE A 193 -21.20 20.18 8.73
N ASP A 194 -22.25 19.71 9.42
CA ASP A 194 -22.09 18.94 10.65
C ASP A 194 -21.50 17.57 10.34
N ALA A 195 -20.37 17.25 10.97
CA ALA A 195 -19.70 15.96 10.80
C ALA A 195 -20.56 14.78 11.27
N ASN A 196 -21.48 14.95 12.24
CA ASN A 196 -22.38 13.90 12.67
C ASN A 196 -23.43 13.53 11.60
N GLU A 197 -23.78 14.48 10.72
CA GLU A 197 -24.73 14.26 9.64
C GLU A 197 -24.00 13.90 8.32
N GLY A 198 -22.81 14.45 8.13
CA GLY A 198 -22.04 14.32 6.89
C GLY A 198 -21.13 13.10 6.80
N LEU A 199 -20.80 12.46 7.94
CA LEU A 199 -19.94 11.29 7.95
C LEU A 199 -20.77 10.00 7.98
N ILE A 200 -20.59 9.15 6.97
CA ILE A 200 -21.19 7.82 6.89
C ILE A 200 -20.10 6.79 7.15
N GLU A 201 -20.38 5.87 8.06
CA GLU A 201 -19.48 4.75 8.37
C GLU A 201 -19.93 3.46 7.68
N TRP A 202 -19.06 2.92 6.84
CA TRP A 202 -19.19 1.56 6.32
C TRP A 202 -18.66 0.59 7.39
N LYS A 203 -19.54 -0.30 7.90
CA LYS A 203 -19.28 -1.13 9.09
C LYS A 203 -19.28 -2.61 8.76
N PRO A 204 -18.52 -3.43 9.50
CA PRO A 204 -18.73 -4.87 9.52
C PRO A 204 -20.15 -5.20 9.99
N ARG A 205 -20.66 -6.35 9.56
CA ARG A 205 -21.94 -6.89 10.05
C ARG A 205 -21.82 -7.33 11.50
N GLU A 206 -22.94 -7.42 12.20
CA GLU A 206 -22.96 -7.84 13.61
C GLU A 206 -22.28 -9.21 13.77
N GLY A 207 -21.25 -9.29 14.62
CA GLY A 207 -20.45 -10.50 14.88
C GLY A 207 -19.36 -10.77 13.84
N GLU A 208 -19.19 -9.92 12.83
CA GLU A 208 -18.11 -9.98 11.84
C GLU A 208 -17.03 -8.90 12.12
N GLU A 209 -15.82 -9.16 11.64
CA GLU A 209 -14.68 -8.22 11.76
C GLU A 209 -14.35 -7.57 10.39
N LEU A 210 -14.80 -8.17 9.30
CA LEU A 210 -14.44 -7.78 7.95
C LEU A 210 -15.56 -6.96 7.30
N LEU A 211 -15.13 -6.02 6.48
CA LEU A 211 -16.04 -5.23 5.66
C LEU A 211 -16.52 -6.05 4.46
N ASN A 212 -17.80 -5.97 4.16
CA ASN A 212 -18.43 -6.63 3.02
C ASN A 212 -18.81 -5.59 1.96
N ILE A 213 -18.42 -5.84 0.72
CA ILE A 213 -18.63 -4.88 -0.38
C ILE A 213 -20.12 -4.63 -0.68
N GLU A 214 -20.97 -5.63 -0.43
CA GLU A 214 -22.43 -5.53 -0.60
C GLU A 214 -23.05 -4.50 0.35
N ASP A 215 -22.43 -4.28 1.51
CA ASP A 215 -22.91 -3.28 2.47
C ASP A 215 -22.56 -1.85 1.99
N LEU A 216 -21.40 -1.67 1.33
CA LEU A 216 -21.10 -0.42 0.63
C LEU A 216 -22.05 -0.18 -0.54
N GLU A 217 -22.40 -1.21 -1.30
CA GLU A 217 -23.40 -1.14 -2.37
C GLU A 217 -24.74 -0.65 -1.83
N THR A 218 -25.19 -1.21 -0.70
CA THR A 218 -26.43 -0.79 -0.02
C THR A 218 -26.38 0.68 0.41
N ILE A 219 -25.29 1.12 1.04
CA ILE A 219 -25.10 2.54 1.43
C ILE A 219 -25.21 3.45 0.21
N LEU A 220 -24.58 3.08 -0.89
CA LEU A 220 -24.59 3.87 -2.12
C LEU A 220 -25.95 3.85 -2.82
N ASP A 221 -26.70 2.75 -2.76
CA ASP A 221 -28.05 2.68 -3.32
C ASP A 221 -29.05 3.54 -2.53
N GLU A 222 -28.91 3.58 -1.21
CA GLU A 222 -29.80 4.34 -0.34
C GLU A 222 -29.46 5.84 -0.29
N GLN A 223 -28.17 6.21 -0.29
CA GLN A 223 -27.73 7.57 0.01
C GLN A 223 -26.75 8.15 -1.04
N GLY A 224 -26.45 7.45 -2.14
CA GLY A 224 -25.44 7.84 -3.11
C GLY A 224 -25.62 9.25 -3.70
N ASP A 225 -26.84 9.73 -3.82
CA ASP A 225 -27.12 11.09 -4.30
C ASP A 225 -26.66 12.19 -3.33
N GLU A 226 -26.43 11.85 -2.05
CA GLU A 226 -25.96 12.77 -1.02
C GLU A 226 -24.44 12.64 -0.78
N ILE A 227 -23.80 11.55 -1.25
CA ILE A 227 -22.40 11.25 -1.02
C ILE A 227 -21.51 11.91 -2.08
N ALA A 228 -20.62 12.79 -1.65
CA ALA A 228 -19.66 13.49 -2.52
C ALA A 228 -18.32 12.73 -2.65
N LEU A 229 -17.91 12.00 -1.62
CA LEU A 229 -16.60 11.35 -1.54
C LEU A 229 -16.68 10.01 -0.82
N LEU A 230 -16.01 9.00 -1.35
CA LEU A 230 -15.57 7.82 -0.62
C LEU A 230 -14.08 8.02 -0.28
N LEU A 231 -13.70 8.02 1.00
CA LEU A 231 -12.30 8.04 1.43
C LEU A 231 -12.04 6.79 2.26
N ILE A 232 -11.43 5.79 1.65
CA ILE A 232 -11.35 4.43 2.19
C ILE A 232 -9.89 4.03 2.37
N GLY A 233 -9.57 3.33 3.46
CA GLY A 233 -8.28 2.68 3.65
C GLY A 233 -8.15 1.48 2.68
N GLY A 234 -7.14 1.49 1.78
CA GLY A 234 -6.94 0.39 0.83
C GLY A 234 -6.62 -0.92 1.53
N VAL A 235 -5.87 -0.86 2.64
CA VAL A 235 -5.67 -1.98 3.58
C VAL A 235 -6.08 -1.50 4.96
N ASN A 236 -7.06 -2.15 5.55
CA ASN A 236 -7.53 -1.80 6.88
C ASN A 236 -6.42 -2.02 7.92
N TYR A 237 -6.12 -1.00 8.71
CA TYR A 237 -4.99 -1.03 9.63
C TYR A 237 -5.20 -2.01 10.79
N TYR A 238 -6.46 -2.27 11.18
CA TYR A 238 -6.81 -3.13 12.31
C TYR A 238 -6.84 -4.60 11.92
N THR A 239 -7.64 -4.94 10.90
CA THR A 239 -7.82 -6.34 10.45
C THR A 239 -6.74 -6.81 9.46
N GLY A 240 -6.10 -5.91 8.73
CA GLY A 240 -5.21 -6.24 7.62
C GLY A 240 -5.96 -6.58 6.32
N GLN A 241 -7.28 -6.40 6.28
CA GLN A 241 -8.09 -6.65 5.08
C GLN A 241 -7.69 -5.70 3.94
N TYR A 242 -7.34 -6.25 2.77
CA TYR A 242 -7.18 -5.52 1.52
C TYR A 242 -8.52 -5.49 0.78
N LEU A 243 -8.98 -4.30 0.46
CA LEU A 243 -10.27 -4.07 -0.18
C LEU A 243 -10.15 -4.03 -1.71
N ASP A 244 -11.17 -4.45 -2.42
CA ASP A 244 -11.23 -4.40 -3.88
C ASP A 244 -11.43 -2.95 -4.38
N LEU A 245 -10.31 -2.28 -4.69
CA LEU A 245 -10.29 -0.88 -5.12
C LEU A 245 -11.04 -0.66 -6.43
N ASN A 246 -11.00 -1.64 -7.35
CA ASN A 246 -11.71 -1.56 -8.63
C ASN A 246 -13.21 -1.50 -8.37
N ARG A 247 -13.72 -2.41 -7.54
CA ARG A 247 -15.15 -2.47 -7.23
C ARG A 247 -15.62 -1.23 -6.47
N ILE A 248 -14.82 -0.73 -5.52
CA ILE A 248 -15.11 0.52 -4.79
C ILE A 248 -15.19 1.71 -5.76
N ALA A 249 -14.25 1.79 -6.72
CA ALA A 249 -14.25 2.86 -7.72
C ALA A 249 -15.47 2.77 -8.64
N GLU A 250 -15.82 1.58 -9.13
CA GLU A 250 -17.02 1.36 -9.96
C GLU A 250 -18.28 1.81 -9.23
N LEU A 251 -18.47 1.37 -7.99
CA LEU A 251 -19.65 1.69 -7.18
C LEU A 251 -19.75 3.20 -6.90
N GLY A 252 -18.65 3.81 -6.49
CA GLY A 252 -18.60 5.25 -6.22
C GLY A 252 -18.90 6.09 -7.48
N HIS A 253 -18.24 5.77 -8.60
CA HIS A 253 -18.43 6.49 -9.85
C HIS A 253 -19.85 6.31 -10.43
N ALA A 254 -20.50 5.16 -10.24
CA ALA A 254 -21.88 4.94 -10.64
C ALA A 254 -22.86 5.93 -9.98
N LYS A 255 -22.49 6.45 -8.81
CA LYS A 255 -23.25 7.48 -8.07
C LYS A 255 -22.64 8.90 -8.22
N ASN A 256 -21.68 9.09 -9.13
CA ASN A 256 -20.94 10.34 -9.31
C ASN A 256 -20.21 10.81 -8.03
N CYS A 257 -19.75 9.88 -7.21
CA CYS A 257 -18.88 10.17 -6.08
C CYS A 257 -17.42 10.20 -6.53
N MET A 258 -16.58 11.03 -5.91
CA MET A 258 -15.12 10.90 -6.00
C MET A 258 -14.67 9.76 -5.10
N VAL A 259 -13.57 9.08 -5.49
CA VAL A 259 -13.03 7.94 -4.75
C VAL A 259 -11.56 8.20 -4.44
N GLY A 260 -11.26 8.33 -3.15
CA GLY A 260 -9.92 8.50 -2.61
C GLY A 260 -9.51 7.33 -1.74
N ILE A 261 -8.21 7.00 -1.74
CA ILE A 261 -7.66 5.85 -1.00
C ILE A 261 -6.53 6.30 -0.09
N ASP A 262 -6.62 5.93 1.20
CA ASP A 262 -5.45 5.89 2.07
C ASP A 262 -4.71 4.56 1.89
N LEU A 263 -3.48 4.64 1.40
CA LEU A 263 -2.60 3.48 1.20
C LEU A 263 -1.49 3.38 2.26
N ALA A 264 -1.68 3.93 3.46
CA ALA A 264 -0.69 3.86 4.54
C ALA A 264 -0.23 2.44 4.85
N HIS A 265 -1.13 1.47 4.75
CA HIS A 265 -0.83 0.04 4.92
C HIS A 265 -0.73 -0.72 3.59
N GLY A 266 -0.91 -0.03 2.45
CA GLY A 266 -0.89 -0.64 1.13
C GLY A 266 0.44 -0.50 0.39
N ALA A 267 1.00 0.72 0.33
CA ALA A 267 2.22 1.00 -0.43
C ALA A 267 3.42 0.19 0.10
N GLY A 268 4.05 -0.60 -0.77
CA GLY A 268 5.15 -1.51 -0.43
C GLY A 268 4.73 -2.83 0.25
N ASN A 269 3.43 -3.05 0.44
CA ASN A 269 2.85 -4.23 1.07
C ASN A 269 2.01 -5.07 0.10
N ILE A 270 1.20 -4.39 -0.71
CA ILE A 270 0.34 -4.98 -1.74
C ILE A 270 0.64 -4.34 -3.11
N GLN A 271 0.06 -4.88 -4.18
CA GLN A 271 0.06 -4.28 -5.52
C GLN A 271 -1.33 -3.68 -5.79
N PRO A 272 -1.53 -2.39 -5.48
CA PRO A 272 -2.88 -1.80 -5.51
C PRO A 272 -3.36 -1.47 -6.92
N GLU A 273 -2.48 -1.52 -7.94
CA GLU A 273 -2.79 -1.24 -9.36
C GLU A 273 -3.60 0.06 -9.52
N LEU A 274 -3.13 1.16 -8.91
CA LEU A 274 -3.90 2.41 -8.79
C LEU A 274 -4.39 2.95 -10.13
N HIS A 275 -3.57 2.86 -11.20
CA HIS A 275 -4.02 3.30 -12.51
C HIS A 275 -5.24 2.49 -12.99
N ASN A 276 -5.13 1.16 -12.91
CA ASN A 276 -6.16 0.26 -13.42
C ASN A 276 -7.41 0.23 -12.52
N SER A 277 -7.27 0.52 -11.23
CA SER A 277 -8.39 0.54 -10.28
C SER A 277 -9.39 1.65 -10.58
N GLY A 278 -8.97 2.71 -11.28
CA GLY A 278 -9.82 3.82 -11.65
C GLY A 278 -10.13 4.81 -10.51
N VAL A 279 -9.59 4.63 -9.30
CA VAL A 279 -9.73 5.60 -8.19
C VAL A 279 -9.23 6.98 -8.61
N ASP A 280 -9.77 8.05 -8.01
CA ASP A 280 -9.45 9.41 -8.42
C ASP A 280 -8.12 9.89 -7.85
N PHE A 281 -7.85 9.53 -6.59
CA PHE A 281 -6.63 9.89 -5.90
C PHE A 281 -6.27 8.89 -4.80
N ALA A 282 -5.01 8.90 -4.39
CA ALA A 282 -4.54 8.17 -3.21
C ALA A 282 -3.39 8.90 -2.52
N ALA A 283 -3.15 8.60 -1.25
CA ALA A 283 -1.98 9.04 -0.52
C ALA A 283 -1.46 7.95 0.41
N TRP A 284 -0.16 7.99 0.71
CA TRP A 284 0.49 7.03 1.63
C TRP A 284 1.67 7.63 2.34
N CYS A 285 2.05 7.01 3.46
CA CYS A 285 3.33 7.28 4.11
C CYS A 285 4.41 6.30 3.60
N THR A 286 5.68 6.72 3.66
CA THR A 286 6.80 5.87 3.21
C THR A 286 7.60 5.24 4.36
N TYR A 287 7.34 5.63 5.60
CA TYR A 287 8.09 5.15 6.76
C TYR A 287 7.67 3.77 7.26
N LYS A 288 6.53 3.23 6.80
CA LYS A 288 6.07 1.87 7.14
C LYS A 288 6.77 0.85 6.25
N TYR A 289 6.04 0.15 5.40
CA TYR A 289 6.57 -0.91 4.55
C TYR A 289 7.64 -0.46 3.55
N LEU A 290 7.66 0.84 3.21
CA LEU A 290 8.70 1.42 2.34
C LEU A 290 9.99 1.81 3.09
N ASN A 291 10.12 1.54 4.39
CA ASN A 291 11.38 1.61 5.15
C ASN A 291 12.16 2.93 5.03
N SER A 292 11.49 4.07 4.81
CA SER A 292 12.15 5.34 4.48
C SER A 292 12.56 6.18 5.69
N GLY A 293 12.36 5.65 6.91
CA GLY A 293 12.72 6.31 8.15
C GLY A 293 11.58 7.09 8.82
N PRO A 294 11.68 7.36 10.13
CA PRO A 294 10.63 7.95 10.93
C PRO A 294 10.25 9.35 10.44
N GLY A 295 8.94 9.58 10.24
CA GLY A 295 8.40 10.87 9.79
C GLY A 295 8.76 11.25 8.34
N SER A 296 9.21 10.30 7.53
CA SER A 296 9.55 10.52 6.14
C SER A 296 8.35 11.01 5.31
N LEU A 297 8.65 11.62 4.15
CA LEU A 297 7.63 12.12 3.23
C LEU A 297 6.69 11.02 2.79
N GLY A 298 5.49 11.42 2.37
CA GLY A 298 4.49 10.56 1.74
C GLY A 298 4.61 10.52 0.22
N GLY A 299 3.82 9.65 -0.38
CA GLY A 299 3.50 9.68 -1.79
C GLY A 299 2.06 10.16 -1.99
N LEU A 300 1.80 10.65 -3.19
CA LEU A 300 0.51 11.12 -3.64
C LEU A 300 0.27 10.62 -5.06
N PHE A 301 -0.93 10.15 -5.31
CA PHE A 301 -1.42 9.72 -6.62
C PHE A 301 -2.63 10.56 -7.02
N VAL A 302 -2.65 10.99 -8.27
CA VAL A 302 -3.82 11.56 -8.94
C VAL A 302 -3.94 10.92 -10.31
N HIS A 303 -5.07 10.26 -10.56
CA HIS A 303 -5.30 9.54 -11.79
C HIS A 303 -5.12 10.44 -13.04
N GLU A 304 -4.54 9.93 -14.11
CA GLU A 304 -4.24 10.70 -15.33
C GLU A 304 -5.46 11.37 -15.97
N LYS A 305 -6.69 10.83 -15.74
CA LYS A 305 -7.93 11.46 -16.19
C LYS A 305 -8.10 12.90 -15.68
N HIS A 306 -7.39 13.24 -14.59
CA HIS A 306 -7.38 14.57 -13.98
C HIS A 306 -6.12 15.39 -14.29
N ALA A 307 -5.09 14.79 -14.92
CA ALA A 307 -3.75 15.37 -15.10
C ALA A 307 -3.76 16.74 -15.79
N HIS A 308 -4.63 16.93 -16.76
CA HIS A 308 -4.72 18.15 -17.56
C HIS A 308 -5.96 19.02 -17.25
N ASN A 309 -6.71 18.69 -16.19
CA ASN A 309 -7.88 19.45 -15.78
C ASN A 309 -7.46 20.77 -15.08
N LYS A 310 -7.49 21.88 -15.84
CA LYS A 310 -7.16 23.21 -15.33
C LYS A 310 -8.23 23.81 -14.42
N ASP A 311 -9.46 23.32 -14.47
CA ASP A 311 -10.58 23.80 -13.64
C ASP A 311 -10.59 23.17 -12.25
N LEU A 312 -9.80 22.11 -12.05
CA LEU A 312 -9.70 21.43 -10.77
C LEU A 312 -9.03 22.36 -9.74
N LYS A 313 -9.80 22.73 -8.71
CA LYS A 313 -9.31 23.62 -7.65
C LYS A 313 -8.22 22.94 -6.84
N ARG A 314 -7.19 23.67 -6.50
CA ARG A 314 -6.08 23.19 -5.67
C ARG A 314 -5.40 24.35 -4.94
N PHE A 315 -4.78 24.07 -3.84
CA PHE A 315 -3.78 24.99 -3.31
C PHE A 315 -2.51 24.83 -4.14
N ALA A 316 -1.87 25.93 -4.46
CA ALA A 316 -0.68 25.95 -5.28
C ALA A 316 0.44 26.71 -4.54
N GLY A 317 1.66 26.37 -4.88
CA GLY A 317 2.85 27.06 -4.43
C GLY A 317 3.85 27.19 -5.57
N TRP A 318 5.07 27.63 -5.26
CA TRP A 318 6.06 27.84 -6.30
C TRP A 318 6.40 26.54 -7.07
N TRP A 319 6.37 25.40 -6.37
CA TRP A 319 6.71 24.11 -6.98
C TRP A 319 5.62 23.50 -7.87
N SER A 320 4.37 23.91 -7.71
CA SER A 320 3.29 23.52 -8.62
C SER A 320 3.33 24.25 -9.97
N HIS A 321 4.06 25.38 -10.07
CA HIS A 321 4.15 26.12 -11.32
C HIS A 321 5.04 25.41 -12.33
N ASN A 322 4.72 25.57 -13.61
CA ASN A 322 5.44 25.03 -14.75
C ASN A 322 6.96 25.24 -14.63
N LYS A 323 7.73 24.17 -14.76
CA LYS A 323 9.19 24.14 -14.56
C LYS A 323 9.92 25.12 -15.48
N ASP A 324 9.49 25.22 -16.75
CA ASP A 324 10.16 26.02 -17.78
C ASP A 324 10.03 27.53 -17.54
N THR A 325 8.96 27.93 -16.83
CA THR A 325 8.65 29.35 -16.58
C THR A 325 8.74 29.74 -15.12
N ARG A 326 9.02 28.80 -14.21
CA ARG A 326 9.05 29.00 -12.76
C ARG A 326 9.91 30.18 -12.34
N PHE A 327 11.06 30.38 -12.96
CA PHE A 327 12.00 31.45 -12.64
C PHE A 327 11.69 32.81 -13.29
N ASN A 328 10.63 32.87 -14.14
CA ASN A 328 10.23 34.16 -14.73
C ASN A 328 9.56 35.12 -13.72
N MET A 329 9.15 34.61 -12.54
CA MET A 329 8.70 35.36 -11.34
C MET A 329 7.44 36.22 -11.48
N ARG A 330 6.89 36.44 -12.66
CA ARG A 330 5.79 37.36 -12.94
C ARG A 330 4.68 36.72 -13.82
N GLN A 331 4.62 35.43 -13.91
CA GLN A 331 3.63 34.76 -14.71
C GLN A 331 2.35 34.51 -13.91
N PRO A 332 1.18 34.50 -14.54
CA PRO A 332 0.01 33.86 -13.93
C PRO A 332 0.36 32.40 -13.64
N LEU A 333 -0.29 31.83 -12.62
CA LEU A 333 -0.09 30.42 -12.27
C LEU A 333 -0.41 29.54 -13.47
N ASP A 334 0.60 28.80 -13.95
CA ASP A 334 0.48 27.74 -14.95
C ASP A 334 0.90 26.43 -14.25
N VAL A 335 -0.10 25.59 -13.92
CA VAL A 335 0.13 24.41 -13.09
C VAL A 335 0.77 23.30 -13.91
N THR A 336 1.81 22.68 -13.39
CA THR A 336 2.42 21.47 -13.95
C THR A 336 1.36 20.37 -14.07
N PRO A 337 1.24 19.70 -15.25
CA PRO A 337 0.33 18.58 -15.41
C PRO A 337 0.64 17.41 -14.47
N GLY A 338 -0.38 16.61 -14.17
CA GLY A 338 -0.24 15.42 -13.34
C GLY A 338 -0.11 15.73 -11.84
N ALA A 339 0.31 14.70 -11.10
CA ALA A 339 0.43 14.76 -9.64
C ALA A 339 1.43 15.83 -9.15
N GLU A 340 2.46 16.14 -9.94
CA GLU A 340 3.42 17.20 -9.61
C GLU A 340 2.75 18.56 -9.39
N GLY A 341 1.61 18.83 -10.02
CA GLY A 341 0.86 20.07 -9.85
C GLY A 341 0.29 20.29 -8.44
N TRP A 342 0.41 19.33 -7.54
CA TRP A 342 0.03 19.46 -6.13
C TRP A 342 1.20 19.82 -5.21
N GLN A 343 2.44 19.81 -5.70
CA GLN A 343 3.60 20.26 -4.92
C GLN A 343 3.49 21.74 -4.56
N LEU A 344 3.85 22.10 -3.34
CA LEU A 344 3.79 23.48 -2.85
C LEU A 344 5.18 24.14 -2.80
N SER A 345 6.13 23.50 -2.16
CA SER A 345 7.45 24.03 -1.85
C SER A 345 8.55 23.15 -2.42
N ASN A 346 9.79 23.63 -2.30
CA ASN A 346 10.98 22.87 -2.65
C ASN A 346 10.98 21.47 -2.04
N PRO A 347 11.50 20.47 -2.76
CA PRO A 347 11.64 19.12 -2.24
C PRO A 347 12.51 19.07 -0.99
N PRO A 348 12.11 18.37 0.08
CA PRO A 348 12.93 18.13 1.27
C PRO A 348 14.00 17.06 1.00
N ILE A 349 15.17 17.47 0.53
CA ILE A 349 16.21 16.63 -0.06
C ILE A 349 16.66 15.49 0.87
N LEU A 350 16.97 15.78 2.15
CA LEU A 350 17.49 14.74 3.06
C LEU A 350 16.48 13.62 3.32
N SER A 351 15.18 13.96 3.41
CA SER A 351 14.13 12.94 3.51
C SER A 351 13.98 12.15 2.21
N MET A 352 14.07 12.82 1.06
CA MET A 352 14.00 12.14 -0.25
C MET A 352 15.19 11.22 -0.50
N ALA A 353 16.38 11.55 0.00
CA ALA A 353 17.55 10.68 -0.07
C ALA A 353 17.33 9.35 0.67
N ALA A 354 16.68 9.39 1.82
CA ALA A 354 16.31 8.17 2.55
C ALA A 354 15.27 7.33 1.79
N ILE A 355 14.28 7.99 1.18
CA ILE A 355 13.28 7.32 0.33
C ILE A 355 13.96 6.69 -0.88
N LYS A 356 14.88 7.40 -1.54
CA LYS A 356 15.63 6.88 -2.69
C LYS A 356 16.37 5.59 -2.34
N ALA A 357 17.04 5.54 -1.19
CA ALA A 357 17.75 4.34 -0.73
C ALA A 357 16.82 3.12 -0.61
N SER A 358 15.59 3.33 -0.14
CA SER A 358 14.58 2.27 -0.07
C SER A 358 14.05 1.89 -1.46
N LEU A 359 13.70 2.87 -2.29
CA LEU A 359 13.16 2.62 -3.62
C LEU A 359 14.14 1.85 -4.51
N ASP A 360 15.43 2.12 -4.41
CA ASP A 360 16.45 1.38 -5.16
C ASP A 360 16.45 -0.11 -4.77
N MET A 361 16.20 -0.45 -3.50
CA MET A 361 16.01 -1.83 -3.03
C MET A 361 14.72 -2.45 -3.58
N PHE A 362 13.61 -1.72 -3.58
CA PHE A 362 12.36 -2.20 -4.17
C PHE A 362 12.47 -2.43 -5.68
N ASN A 363 13.25 -1.60 -6.39
CA ASN A 363 13.53 -1.80 -7.80
C ASN A 363 14.37 -3.07 -8.06
N GLU A 364 15.31 -3.41 -7.17
CA GLU A 364 16.14 -4.60 -7.26
C GLU A 364 15.31 -5.88 -7.08
N VAL A 365 14.42 -5.88 -6.08
CA VAL A 365 13.64 -7.07 -5.68
C VAL A 365 12.36 -7.22 -6.50
N GLY A 366 11.63 -6.12 -6.71
CA GLY A 366 10.32 -6.09 -7.35
C GLY A 366 9.17 -6.50 -6.42
N MET A 367 7.99 -5.88 -6.65
CA MET A 367 6.80 -6.12 -5.83
C MET A 367 6.24 -7.54 -5.96
N GLU A 368 6.40 -8.17 -7.12
CA GLU A 368 5.90 -9.53 -7.35
C GLU A 368 6.59 -10.54 -6.43
N ALA A 369 7.94 -10.52 -6.36
CA ALA A 369 8.70 -11.41 -5.48
C ALA A 369 8.40 -11.13 -3.99
N LEU A 370 8.22 -9.86 -3.61
CA LEU A 370 7.81 -9.49 -2.26
C LEU A 370 6.42 -10.04 -1.92
N ARG A 371 5.47 -9.95 -2.84
CA ARG A 371 4.13 -10.51 -2.63
C ARG A 371 4.15 -12.03 -2.50
N GLU A 372 4.89 -12.72 -3.36
CA GLU A 372 5.02 -14.17 -3.30
C GLU A 372 5.57 -14.62 -1.92
N LYS A 373 6.65 -14.02 -1.44
CA LYS A 373 7.18 -14.31 -0.10
C LYS A 373 6.21 -13.91 1.02
N SER A 374 5.51 -12.78 0.90
CA SER A 374 4.50 -12.33 1.86
C SER A 374 3.37 -13.36 2.04
N GLU A 375 2.86 -13.91 0.93
CA GLU A 375 1.83 -14.94 0.95
C GLU A 375 2.33 -16.24 1.63
N GLN A 376 3.58 -16.64 1.36
CA GLN A 376 4.19 -17.80 1.99
C GLN A 376 4.40 -17.59 3.50
N LEU A 377 4.96 -16.45 3.91
CA LEU A 377 5.20 -16.14 5.33
C LEU A 377 3.89 -16.05 6.12
N THR A 378 2.88 -15.35 5.58
CA THR A 378 1.59 -15.22 6.28
C THR A 378 0.79 -16.53 6.28
N GLY A 379 0.87 -17.32 5.22
CA GLY A 379 0.28 -18.66 5.18
C GLY A 379 0.92 -19.61 6.20
N TYR A 380 2.25 -19.58 6.33
CA TYR A 380 2.96 -20.34 7.34
C TYR A 380 2.61 -19.88 8.75
N PHE A 381 2.52 -18.57 8.97
CA PHE A 381 2.15 -18.00 10.26
C PHE A 381 0.71 -18.43 10.65
N GLU A 382 -0.25 -18.29 9.76
CA GLU A 382 -1.63 -18.73 9.95
C GLU A 382 -1.70 -20.23 10.27
N PHE A 383 -0.97 -21.06 9.53
CA PHE A 383 -0.85 -22.48 9.79
C PHE A 383 -0.37 -22.76 11.21
N LEU A 384 0.74 -22.13 11.65
CA LEU A 384 1.30 -22.36 12.99
C LEU A 384 0.35 -21.88 14.11
N ILE A 385 -0.34 -20.75 13.92
CA ILE A 385 -1.35 -20.28 14.90
C ILE A 385 -2.50 -21.29 15.01
N ASN A 386 -2.99 -21.82 13.90
CA ASN A 386 -4.06 -22.81 13.90
C ASN A 386 -3.64 -24.14 14.56
N GLU A 387 -2.37 -24.56 14.39
CA GLU A 387 -1.82 -25.75 15.06
C GLU A 387 -1.74 -25.63 16.59
N LEU A 388 -1.82 -24.41 17.15
CA LEU A 388 -1.91 -24.24 18.59
C LEU A 388 -3.20 -24.85 19.19
N ASN A 389 -4.24 -25.01 18.37
CA ASN A 389 -5.56 -25.53 18.78
C ASN A 389 -6.09 -24.87 20.08
N ASN A 390 -5.97 -23.54 20.16
CA ASN A 390 -6.38 -22.76 21.33
C ASN A 390 -7.60 -21.90 20.99
N ASP A 391 -8.76 -22.23 21.54
CA ASP A 391 -10.04 -21.55 21.29
C ASP A 391 -10.07 -20.07 21.68
N LYS A 392 -9.06 -19.61 22.42
CA LYS A 392 -8.92 -18.19 22.77
C LYS A 392 -8.28 -17.37 21.65
N ILE A 393 -7.66 -18.01 20.66
CA ILE A 393 -6.93 -17.33 19.58
C ILE A 393 -7.77 -17.33 18.32
N LYS A 394 -7.98 -16.15 17.74
CA LYS A 394 -8.65 -15.97 16.45
C LYS A 394 -7.82 -15.04 15.56
N ILE A 395 -7.54 -15.46 14.34
CA ILE A 395 -7.02 -14.56 13.32
C ILE A 395 -8.20 -13.80 12.72
N ILE A 396 -8.20 -12.46 12.84
CA ILE A 396 -9.26 -11.60 12.29
C ILE A 396 -8.91 -11.05 10.90
N THR A 397 -7.69 -11.31 10.41
CA THR A 397 -7.28 -11.01 9.03
C THR A 397 -7.90 -12.04 8.08
N PRO A 398 -8.29 -11.65 6.85
CA PRO A 398 -8.81 -12.60 5.86
C PRO A 398 -7.85 -13.76 5.60
N THR A 399 -8.41 -14.97 5.47
CA THR A 399 -7.64 -16.19 5.13
C THR A 399 -7.21 -16.24 3.66
N ASP A 400 -7.99 -15.59 2.76
CA ASP A 400 -7.61 -15.46 1.35
C ASP A 400 -6.36 -14.54 1.21
N PRO A 401 -5.22 -15.07 0.70
CA PRO A 401 -4.02 -14.26 0.51
C PRO A 401 -4.22 -13.04 -0.39
N LYS A 402 -5.20 -13.07 -1.29
CA LYS A 402 -5.53 -11.95 -2.18
C LYS A 402 -6.24 -10.80 -1.46
N GLN A 403 -6.83 -11.09 -0.30
CA GLN A 403 -7.54 -10.10 0.51
C GLN A 403 -6.70 -9.60 1.70
N ARG A 404 -5.38 -9.83 1.71
CA ARG A 404 -4.49 -9.35 2.76
C ARG A 404 -3.09 -9.01 2.26
N GLY A 405 -2.37 -8.18 3.02
CA GLY A 405 -0.93 -7.99 2.89
C GLY A 405 -0.14 -8.93 3.80
N CYS A 406 1.02 -8.48 4.29
CA CYS A 406 1.85 -9.28 5.19
C CYS A 406 1.44 -9.20 6.68
N GLN A 407 0.45 -8.37 7.05
CA GLN A 407 -0.02 -8.29 8.43
C GLN A 407 -1.00 -9.42 8.73
N LEU A 408 -0.82 -10.10 9.89
CA LEU A 408 -1.85 -10.86 10.56
C LEU A 408 -2.23 -10.17 11.87
N SER A 409 -3.53 -10.01 12.09
CA SER A 409 -4.12 -9.49 13.33
C SER A 409 -4.69 -10.67 14.11
N ILE A 410 -4.13 -10.88 15.30
CA ILE A 410 -4.40 -12.04 16.14
C ILE A 410 -5.14 -11.55 17.37
N GLN A 411 -6.43 -11.84 17.46
CA GLN A 411 -7.23 -11.60 18.66
C GLN A 411 -6.98 -12.71 19.67
N VAL A 412 -6.72 -12.33 20.92
CA VAL A 412 -6.54 -13.26 22.04
C VAL A 412 -7.56 -12.96 23.11
N LYS A 413 -8.63 -13.73 23.13
CA LYS A 413 -9.76 -13.53 24.02
C LYS A 413 -9.33 -13.45 25.49
N ASP A 414 -9.86 -12.47 26.21
CA ASP A 414 -9.57 -12.19 27.62
C ASP A 414 -8.10 -11.75 27.90
N ALA A 415 -7.29 -11.49 26.83
CA ALA A 415 -5.98 -10.93 27.01
C ALA A 415 -6.06 -9.42 27.26
N ASP A 416 -5.03 -8.90 27.92
CA ASP A 416 -4.79 -7.48 28.10
C ASP A 416 -3.37 -7.12 27.61
N LYS A 417 -3.00 -5.88 27.73
CA LYS A 417 -1.70 -5.36 27.27
C LYS A 417 -0.50 -6.06 27.92
N SER A 418 -0.68 -6.82 29.00
CA SER A 418 0.41 -7.60 29.63
C SER A 418 0.96 -8.68 28.69
N LEU A 419 0.11 -9.23 27.80
CA LEU A 419 0.56 -10.16 26.77
C LEU A 419 1.60 -9.53 25.84
N HIS A 420 1.33 -8.30 25.36
CA HIS A 420 2.28 -7.53 24.56
C HIS A 420 3.58 -7.24 25.31
N HIS A 421 3.50 -6.90 26.62
CA HIS A 421 4.69 -6.68 27.44
C HIS A 421 5.54 -7.95 27.57
N LYS A 422 4.93 -9.12 27.81
CA LYS A 422 5.65 -10.41 27.88
C LYS A 422 6.34 -10.76 26.55
N LEU A 423 5.72 -10.47 25.40
CA LEU A 423 6.36 -10.65 24.10
C LEU A 423 7.57 -9.71 23.94
N THR A 424 7.42 -8.44 24.34
CA THR A 424 8.52 -7.46 24.29
C THR A 424 9.69 -7.86 25.18
N GLU A 425 9.42 -8.36 26.40
CA GLU A 425 10.44 -8.91 27.32
C GLU A 425 11.17 -10.14 26.74
N ALA A 426 10.50 -10.85 25.82
CA ALA A 426 11.09 -11.96 25.07
C ALA A 426 11.78 -11.53 23.76
N ASN A 427 12.07 -10.23 23.58
CA ASN A 427 12.69 -9.64 22.39
C ASN A 427 11.83 -9.79 21.10
N ILE A 428 10.51 -9.84 21.26
CA ILE A 428 9.56 -9.90 20.14
C ILE A 428 8.78 -8.59 20.09
N ILE A 429 8.98 -7.83 19.02
CA ILE A 429 8.30 -6.56 18.79
C ILE A 429 7.05 -6.78 17.97
N THR A 430 5.89 -6.60 18.60
CA THR A 430 4.56 -6.63 17.98
C THR A 430 3.84 -5.31 18.23
N ASP A 431 2.65 -5.13 17.67
CA ASP A 431 1.82 -3.94 17.87
C ASP A 431 0.52 -4.36 18.57
N TRP A 432 0.20 -3.71 19.69
CA TRP A 432 -1.03 -3.94 20.44
C TRP A 432 -2.15 -3.01 20.00
N ARG A 433 -3.33 -3.56 19.82
CA ARG A 433 -4.57 -2.80 19.62
C ARG A 433 -5.63 -3.23 20.62
N GLU A 434 -6.20 -2.25 21.30
CA GLU A 434 -7.32 -2.49 22.20
C GLU A 434 -8.52 -3.08 21.43
N PRO A 435 -9.31 -3.97 22.04
CA PRO A 435 -9.14 -4.39 23.45
C PRO A 435 -8.14 -5.55 23.64
N ASP A 436 -7.91 -6.41 22.64
CA ASP A 436 -7.27 -7.72 22.79
C ASP A 436 -6.56 -8.25 21.53
N VAL A 437 -6.11 -7.34 20.63
CA VAL A 437 -5.50 -7.71 19.35
C VAL A 437 -4.00 -7.42 19.34
N ILE A 438 -3.23 -8.42 18.91
CA ILE A 438 -1.81 -8.28 18.53
C ILE A 438 -1.73 -8.24 17.01
N ARG A 439 -1.09 -7.20 16.44
CA ARG A 439 -0.77 -7.16 15.03
C ARG A 439 0.68 -7.56 14.80
N CYS A 440 0.87 -8.49 13.87
CA CYS A 440 2.17 -8.98 13.45
C CYS A 440 2.30 -8.87 11.95
N ALA A 441 3.33 -8.18 11.47
CA ALA A 441 3.61 -8.02 10.07
C ALA A 441 4.99 -8.63 9.72
N PRO A 442 5.07 -9.90 9.33
CA PRO A 442 6.30 -10.49 8.81
C PRO A 442 6.63 -9.91 7.43
N VAL A 443 7.43 -8.84 7.42
CA VAL A 443 7.79 -8.12 6.19
C VAL A 443 8.79 -8.94 5.37
N PRO A 444 8.50 -9.20 4.08
CA PRO A 444 9.31 -10.07 3.22
C PRO A 444 10.78 -9.66 3.09
N LEU A 445 11.08 -8.37 3.18
CA LEU A 445 12.44 -7.86 3.04
C LEU A 445 13.38 -8.27 4.18
N TYR A 446 12.86 -8.53 5.39
CA TYR A 446 13.74 -8.80 6.54
C TYR A 446 13.25 -9.87 7.51
N ASN A 447 11.99 -10.32 7.43
CA ASN A 447 11.54 -11.45 8.23
C ASN A 447 11.76 -12.79 7.50
N SER A 448 11.97 -13.83 8.31
CA SER A 448 12.22 -15.19 7.89
C SER A 448 11.12 -16.14 8.38
N PHE A 449 11.08 -17.37 7.87
CA PHE A 449 10.23 -18.44 8.38
C PHE A 449 10.63 -18.85 9.81
N GLU A 450 11.93 -18.80 10.12
CA GLU A 450 12.41 -19.02 11.48
C GLU A 450 11.91 -17.94 12.45
N ASP A 451 11.86 -16.66 12.04
CA ASP A 451 11.28 -15.57 12.86
C ASP A 451 9.82 -15.89 13.21
N VAL A 452 9.03 -16.30 12.20
CA VAL A 452 7.61 -16.65 12.37
C VAL A 452 7.45 -17.86 13.31
N PHE A 453 8.23 -18.90 13.12
CA PHE A 453 8.21 -20.09 13.98
C PHE A 453 8.52 -19.73 15.43
N ARG A 454 9.62 -19.00 15.67
CA ARG A 454 10.03 -18.57 17.02
C ARG A 454 8.99 -17.70 17.72
N MET A 455 8.35 -16.80 16.95
CA MET A 455 7.26 -15.96 17.48
C MET A 455 6.09 -16.81 17.97
N VAL A 456 5.64 -17.80 17.19
CA VAL A 456 4.50 -18.66 17.57
C VAL A 456 4.83 -19.57 18.75
N GLU A 457 6.04 -20.15 18.78
CA GLU A 457 6.47 -20.96 19.94
C GLU A 457 6.50 -20.12 21.22
N LYS A 458 6.98 -18.86 21.14
CA LYS A 458 6.97 -17.98 22.31
C LYS A 458 5.55 -17.58 22.71
N LEU A 459 4.67 -17.29 21.77
CA LEU A 459 3.26 -17.01 22.04
C LEU A 459 2.60 -18.18 22.77
N LYS A 460 2.87 -19.42 22.32
CA LYS A 460 2.41 -20.66 22.98
C LYS A 460 2.88 -20.83 24.41
N GLU A 461 4.15 -20.43 24.71
CA GLU A 461 4.69 -20.48 26.06
C GLU A 461 4.05 -19.44 27.01
N ILE A 462 3.59 -18.31 26.49
CA ILE A 462 3.05 -17.18 27.27
C ILE A 462 1.57 -17.35 27.58
N LEU A 463 0.83 -18.01 26.68
CA LEU A 463 -0.61 -18.27 26.79
C LEU A 463 -0.90 -19.50 27.61
#